data_25c20ffad62a6103fd9d8010fcebcb95
#
_entry.id   25c20ffad62a6103fd9d8010fcebcb95
#
_cell.length_a   1.000
_cell.length_b   1.000
_cell.length_c   1.000
_cell.angle_alpha   90.00
_cell.angle_beta   90.00
_cell.angle_gamma   90.00
#
_symmetry.space_group_name_H-M   'P 1'
#
loop_
_entity.id
_entity.type
_entity.pdbx_description
1 polymer ?
#
loop_
_entity_poly.entity_id
_entity_poly.type
_entity_poly.pdbx_seq_one_letter_code
_entity_poly.pdbx_strand_id
1 'polypeptide(L)'
;YLRVNAESREMPESVRLNLISQKMLTNKNKAAAISHLHHAFSQKKCVILHNYASSNSGSVTNRFVEAYDIRPEDNLIVCYDRESKTDKKIKVFNINRIGWIEVLEDEPWKYTSAHTPVSVDDFHMTGASPIHIVLEMDLFCKNLLVEEYPATKNHLKQDKNNTNIWYYDANLFSVYGVGRFYMGLADRIKILEGKELKEH
;
A
#
# COMPACT_ATOMS: atom_id res chain seq x y z
N TYR A 1 -6.71 -14.58 13.47
CA TYR A 1 -7.89 -14.56 12.58
C TYR A 1 -9.01 -15.46 13.10
N LEU A 2 -8.71 -16.68 13.57
CA LEU A 2 -9.72 -17.60 14.15
C LEU A 2 -10.28 -17.12 15.49
N ARG A 3 -9.52 -16.41 16.33
CA ARG A 3 -10.02 -15.81 17.58
C ARG A 3 -10.97 -14.65 17.33
N VAL A 4 -10.69 -13.78 16.37
CA VAL A 4 -11.56 -12.64 16.02
C VAL A 4 -12.94 -13.11 15.53
N ASN A 5 -13.01 -14.24 14.81
CA ASN A 5 -14.27 -14.80 14.37
C ASN A 5 -15.08 -15.49 15.50
N ALA A 6 -14.42 -16.01 16.53
CA ALA A 6 -15.12 -16.58 17.70
C ALA A 6 -15.67 -15.47 18.61
N GLU A 7 -14.87 -14.43 18.90
CA GLU A 7 -15.29 -13.26 19.69
C GLU A 7 -16.42 -12.46 19.01
N SER A 8 -16.47 -12.43 17.68
CA SER A 8 -17.54 -11.71 16.96
C SER A 8 -18.93 -12.36 17.09
N ARG A 9 -19.01 -13.63 17.48
CA ARG A 9 -20.30 -14.33 17.74
C ARG A 9 -20.89 -14.03 19.11
N GLU A 10 -20.07 -13.62 20.08
CA GLU A 10 -20.48 -13.30 21.44
C GLU A 10 -20.67 -11.80 21.68
N MET A 11 -20.38 -10.95 20.68
CA MET A 11 -20.58 -9.51 20.81
C MET A 11 -22.08 -9.14 20.86
N PRO A 12 -22.46 -8.21 21.73
CA PRO A 12 -23.80 -7.63 21.74
C PRO A 12 -24.15 -7.07 20.35
N GLU A 13 -25.39 -7.25 19.93
CA GLU A 13 -25.88 -6.85 18.60
C GLU A 13 -25.64 -5.36 18.32
N SER A 14 -25.75 -4.50 19.33
CA SER A 14 -25.44 -3.06 19.23
C SER A 14 -23.99 -2.78 18.86
N VAL A 15 -23.04 -3.53 19.40
CA VAL A 15 -21.59 -3.39 19.08
C VAL A 15 -21.33 -3.90 17.67
N ARG A 16 -21.93 -5.01 17.28
CA ARG A 16 -21.82 -5.57 15.93
C ARG A 16 -22.36 -4.62 14.86
N LEU A 17 -23.52 -4.00 15.11
CA LEU A 17 -24.11 -3.00 14.22
C LEU A 17 -23.25 -1.75 14.11
N ASN A 18 -22.64 -1.28 15.20
CA ASN A 18 -21.71 -0.16 15.18
C ASN A 18 -20.45 -0.45 14.33
N LEU A 19 -19.86 -1.64 14.47
CA LEU A 19 -18.71 -2.05 13.67
C LEU A 19 -19.03 -2.15 12.17
N ILE A 20 -20.22 -2.69 11.83
CA ILE A 20 -20.70 -2.74 10.44
C ILE A 20 -20.90 -1.31 9.91
N SER A 21 -21.52 -0.43 10.68
CA SER A 21 -21.76 0.97 10.31
C SER A 21 -20.44 1.73 10.10
N GLN A 22 -19.46 1.56 10.98
CA GLN A 22 -18.13 2.16 10.82
C GLN A 22 -17.41 1.66 9.57
N LYS A 23 -17.47 0.35 9.29
CA LYS A 23 -16.88 -0.23 8.08
C LYS A 23 -17.55 0.29 6.80
N MET A 24 -18.87 0.44 6.82
CA MET A 24 -19.62 1.04 5.69
C MET A 24 -19.26 2.51 5.49
N LEU A 25 -19.11 3.30 6.56
CA LEU A 25 -18.67 4.69 6.49
C LEU A 25 -17.25 4.81 5.92
N THR A 26 -16.33 3.97 6.34
CA THR A 26 -14.96 3.93 5.82
C THR A 26 -14.94 3.63 4.33
N ASN A 27 -15.72 2.65 3.87
CA ASN A 27 -15.81 2.32 2.44
C ASN A 27 -16.45 3.46 1.63
N LYS A 28 -17.48 4.12 2.16
CA LYS A 28 -18.13 5.27 1.54
C LYS A 28 -17.15 6.45 1.40
N ASN A 29 -16.37 6.73 2.45
CA ASN A 29 -15.36 7.78 2.43
C ASN A 29 -14.25 7.49 1.42
N LYS A 30 -13.81 6.23 1.31
CA LYS A 30 -12.83 5.82 0.29
C LYS A 30 -13.38 6.00 -1.12
N ALA A 31 -14.62 5.60 -1.40
CA ALA A 31 -15.24 5.78 -2.71
C ALA A 31 -15.38 7.26 -3.07
N ALA A 32 -15.76 8.12 -2.13
CA ALA A 32 -15.80 9.56 -2.30
C ALA A 32 -14.40 10.14 -2.60
N ALA A 33 -13.38 9.73 -1.86
CA ALA A 33 -12.01 10.15 -2.09
C ALA A 33 -11.53 9.78 -3.50
N ILE A 34 -11.78 8.55 -3.95
CA ILE A 34 -11.46 8.10 -5.31
C ILE A 34 -12.19 8.92 -6.36
N SER A 35 -13.48 9.22 -6.14
CA SER A 35 -14.26 10.07 -7.05
C SER A 35 -13.68 11.49 -7.17
N HIS A 36 -13.31 12.13 -6.06
CA HIS A 36 -12.67 13.44 -6.05
C HIS A 36 -11.32 13.42 -6.78
N LEU A 37 -10.51 12.36 -6.58
CA LEU A 37 -9.24 12.19 -7.29
C LEU A 37 -9.43 12.07 -8.79
N HIS A 38 -10.39 11.25 -9.25
CA HIS A 38 -10.68 11.11 -10.68
C HIS A 38 -11.23 12.40 -11.29
N HIS A 39 -12.08 13.13 -10.57
CA HIS A 39 -12.54 14.45 -11.00
C HIS A 39 -11.35 15.41 -11.17
N ALA A 40 -10.53 15.58 -10.14
CA ALA A 40 -9.35 16.45 -10.19
C ALA A 40 -8.38 16.05 -11.32
N PHE A 41 -8.15 14.75 -11.50
CA PHE A 41 -7.30 14.21 -12.58
C PHE A 41 -7.85 14.59 -13.96
N SER A 42 -9.15 14.37 -14.20
CA SER A 42 -9.78 14.66 -15.50
C SER A 42 -9.73 16.14 -15.86
N GLN A 43 -9.84 17.01 -14.86
CA GLN A 43 -9.79 18.47 -15.02
C GLN A 43 -8.39 19.06 -14.86
N LYS A 44 -7.37 18.21 -14.60
CA LYS A 44 -5.99 18.62 -14.29
C LYS A 44 -5.92 19.67 -13.17
N LYS A 45 -6.67 19.43 -12.11
CA LYS A 45 -6.72 20.30 -10.92
C LYS A 45 -5.87 19.75 -9.79
N CYS A 46 -5.30 20.68 -8.99
CA CYS A 46 -4.62 20.31 -7.77
C CYS A 46 -5.62 19.85 -6.69
N VAL A 47 -5.13 19.10 -5.74
CA VAL A 47 -5.89 18.68 -4.57
C VAL A 47 -5.12 18.93 -3.28
N ILE A 48 -5.85 19.13 -2.19
CA ILE A 48 -5.30 19.02 -0.84
C ILE A 48 -5.72 17.68 -0.25
N LEU A 49 -4.72 16.88 0.13
CA LEU A 49 -4.92 15.66 0.91
C LEU A 49 -4.92 16.07 2.38
N HIS A 50 -6.10 16.22 2.98
CA HIS A 50 -6.24 16.67 4.36
C HIS A 50 -5.97 15.53 5.34
N ASN A 51 -5.31 15.86 6.45
CA ASN A 51 -5.02 14.93 7.55
C ASN A 51 -4.31 13.64 7.09
N TYR A 52 -3.35 13.75 6.17
CA TYR A 52 -2.58 12.61 5.73
C TYR A 52 -1.68 12.06 6.85
N ALA A 53 -1.96 10.83 7.28
CA ALA A 53 -1.17 10.14 8.30
C ALA A 53 0.07 9.48 7.68
N SER A 54 1.22 10.13 7.83
CA SER A 54 2.49 9.64 7.28
C SER A 54 3.13 8.58 8.17
N SER A 55 3.40 7.39 7.62
CA SER A 55 4.14 6.34 8.34
C SER A 55 5.64 6.63 8.44
N ASN A 56 6.18 7.47 7.55
CA ASN A 56 7.63 7.77 7.54
C ASN A 56 8.01 8.82 8.56
N SER A 57 7.17 9.86 8.76
CA SER A 57 7.43 10.95 9.70
C SER A 57 6.65 10.81 11.01
N GLY A 58 5.72 9.86 11.11
CA GLY A 58 4.83 9.73 12.27
C GLY A 58 3.91 10.93 12.50
N SER A 59 3.74 11.80 11.48
CA SER A 59 2.97 13.04 11.59
C SER A 59 1.70 13.00 10.75
N VAL A 60 0.72 13.81 11.14
CA VAL A 60 -0.50 14.05 10.37
C VAL A 60 -0.44 15.47 9.83
N THR A 61 -0.45 15.63 8.51
CA THR A 61 -0.32 16.93 7.85
C THR A 61 -1.16 16.97 6.57
N ASN A 62 -1.45 18.17 6.10
CA ASN A 62 -2.04 18.38 4.78
C ASN A 62 -0.95 18.28 3.70
N ARG A 63 -1.35 17.90 2.48
CA ARG A 63 -0.47 17.82 1.31
C ARG A 63 -1.12 18.50 0.12
N PHE A 64 -0.46 19.51 -0.42
CA PHE A 64 -0.88 20.19 -1.64
C PHE A 64 -0.20 19.54 -2.85
N VAL A 65 -0.97 18.84 -3.69
CA VAL A 65 -0.40 17.96 -4.71
C VAL A 65 -1.14 18.02 -6.05
N GLU A 66 -0.42 17.63 -7.10
CA GLU A 66 -0.95 17.26 -8.41
C GLU A 66 -1.03 15.72 -8.45
N ALA A 67 -2.21 15.14 -8.30
CA ALA A 67 -2.41 13.68 -8.32
C ALA A 67 -2.57 13.20 -9.76
N TYR A 68 -1.52 12.61 -10.34
CA TYR A 68 -1.47 12.31 -11.77
C TYR A 68 -1.49 10.81 -12.12
N ASP A 69 -1.42 9.91 -11.15
CA ASP A 69 -1.59 8.47 -11.34
C ASP A 69 -2.36 7.92 -10.14
N ILE A 70 -3.52 7.33 -10.40
CA ILE A 70 -4.46 6.88 -9.37
C ILE A 70 -4.64 5.38 -9.54
N ARG A 71 -4.28 4.60 -8.50
CA ARG A 71 -4.34 3.14 -8.46
C ARG A 71 -5.20 2.68 -7.28
N PRO A 72 -6.53 2.68 -7.43
CA PRO A 72 -7.46 2.34 -6.35
C PRO A 72 -7.32 0.90 -5.85
N GLU A 73 -6.98 -0.04 -6.75
CA GLU A 73 -6.71 -1.45 -6.47
C GLU A 73 -5.53 -1.62 -5.51
N ASP A 74 -4.48 -0.81 -5.67
CA ASP A 74 -3.28 -0.81 -4.81
C ASP A 74 -3.42 0.12 -3.60
N ASN A 75 -4.54 0.87 -3.50
CA ASN A 75 -4.75 1.96 -2.55
C ASN A 75 -3.70 3.08 -2.65
N LEU A 76 -3.16 3.33 -3.83
CA LEU A 76 -2.09 4.29 -4.05
C LEU A 76 -2.48 5.42 -4.99
N ILE A 77 -1.85 6.57 -4.77
CA ILE A 77 -1.80 7.68 -5.73
C ILE A 77 -0.37 8.18 -5.86
N VAL A 78 0.03 8.49 -7.09
CA VAL A 78 1.30 9.14 -7.38
C VAL A 78 1.05 10.63 -7.61
N CYS A 79 1.80 11.45 -6.92
CA CYS A 79 1.60 12.89 -6.91
C CYS A 79 2.91 13.65 -7.08
N TYR A 80 2.82 14.84 -7.67
CA TYR A 80 3.82 15.86 -7.52
C TYR A 80 3.45 16.72 -6.30
N ASP A 81 4.30 16.69 -5.24
CA ASP A 81 4.10 17.43 -4.00
C ASP A 81 4.65 18.87 -4.17
N ARG A 82 3.75 19.84 -4.28
CA ARG A 82 4.07 21.24 -4.57
C ARG A 82 4.77 21.95 -3.41
N GLU A 83 4.58 21.45 -2.19
CA GLU A 83 5.15 22.03 -0.96
C GLU A 83 6.34 21.22 -0.42
N SER A 84 6.76 20.14 -1.10
CA SER A 84 7.91 19.37 -0.66
C SER A 84 9.16 20.26 -0.55
N LYS A 85 9.78 20.24 0.63
CA LYS A 85 11.03 20.98 0.91
C LYS A 85 12.28 20.25 0.39
N THR A 86 12.12 19.01 -0.09
CA THR A 86 13.22 18.20 -0.64
C THR A 86 13.17 18.21 -2.17
N ASP A 87 14.27 17.84 -2.81
CA ASP A 87 14.34 17.67 -4.27
C ASP A 87 13.42 16.54 -4.75
N LYS A 88 13.03 15.64 -3.84
CA LYS A 88 12.12 14.54 -4.14
C LYS A 88 10.68 15.02 -4.14
N LYS A 89 10.23 15.57 -5.28
CA LYS A 89 8.87 16.12 -5.46
C LYS A 89 7.83 15.05 -5.78
N ILE A 90 8.22 13.97 -6.48
CA ILE A 90 7.33 12.86 -6.78
C ILE A 90 7.21 11.97 -5.55
N LYS A 91 5.97 11.76 -5.12
CA LYS A 91 5.64 10.97 -3.93
C LYS A 91 4.48 10.03 -4.19
N VAL A 92 4.50 8.91 -3.50
CA VAL A 92 3.40 7.94 -3.48
C VAL A 92 2.70 8.05 -2.13
N PHE A 93 1.39 8.22 -2.17
CA PHE A 93 0.54 8.31 -0.99
C PHE A 93 -0.43 7.13 -0.96
N ASN A 94 -0.71 6.63 0.24
CA ASN A 94 -1.73 5.59 0.44
C ASN A 94 -3.10 6.24 0.67
N ILE A 95 -4.09 5.89 -0.16
CA ILE A 95 -5.44 6.46 -0.12
C ILE A 95 -6.10 6.25 1.26
N ASN A 96 -5.86 5.10 1.89
CA ASN A 96 -6.45 4.78 3.20
C ASN A 96 -5.91 5.63 4.36
N ARG A 97 -4.86 6.43 4.13
CA ARG A 97 -4.25 7.34 5.12
C ARG A 97 -4.67 8.79 4.95
N ILE A 98 -5.55 9.07 3.99
CA ILE A 98 -6.08 10.40 3.71
C ILE A 98 -7.36 10.57 4.51
N GLY A 99 -7.46 11.64 5.29
CA GLY A 99 -8.68 11.96 6.02
C GLY A 99 -9.82 12.35 5.08
N TRP A 100 -9.58 13.31 4.18
CA TRP A 100 -10.49 13.71 3.11
C TRP A 100 -9.74 14.49 2.02
N ILE A 101 -10.37 14.67 0.86
CA ILE A 101 -9.77 15.31 -0.31
C ILE A 101 -10.57 16.55 -0.69
N GLU A 102 -9.88 17.66 -0.85
CA GLU A 102 -10.39 18.92 -1.39
C GLU A 102 -9.85 19.10 -2.81
N VAL A 103 -10.74 19.27 -3.78
CA VAL A 103 -10.37 19.64 -5.14
C VAL A 103 -10.31 21.16 -5.24
N LEU A 104 -9.20 21.69 -5.73
CA LEU A 104 -8.99 23.12 -5.89
C LEU A 104 -9.34 23.53 -7.32
N GLU A 105 -10.58 23.95 -7.54
CA GLU A 105 -11.12 24.25 -8.87
C GLU A 105 -10.37 25.39 -9.58
N ASP A 106 -9.81 26.34 -8.84
CA ASP A 106 -9.06 27.48 -9.38
C ASP A 106 -7.55 27.20 -9.53
N GLU A 107 -7.06 26.04 -9.09
CA GLU A 107 -5.63 25.70 -9.09
C GLU A 107 -5.31 24.58 -10.11
N PRO A 108 -4.94 24.92 -11.34
CA PRO A 108 -4.55 23.93 -12.35
C PRO A 108 -3.17 23.35 -12.06
N TRP A 109 -2.88 22.16 -12.63
CA TRP A 109 -1.54 21.61 -12.63
C TRP A 109 -0.55 22.53 -13.33
N LYS A 110 0.64 22.68 -12.75
CA LYS A 110 1.72 23.54 -13.27
C LYS A 110 2.97 22.75 -13.64
N TYR A 111 3.10 21.50 -13.12
CA TYR A 111 4.31 20.70 -13.23
C TYR A 111 4.12 19.41 -14.02
N THR A 112 3.25 19.43 -15.03
CA THR A 112 2.91 18.25 -15.84
C THR A 112 4.13 17.60 -16.51
N SER A 113 5.14 18.40 -16.89
CA SER A 113 6.40 17.89 -17.46
C SER A 113 7.25 17.08 -16.47
N ALA A 114 7.01 17.27 -15.17
CA ALA A 114 7.67 16.50 -14.10
C ALA A 114 6.90 15.24 -13.69
N HIS A 115 5.72 15.00 -14.24
CA HIS A 115 4.92 13.80 -13.96
C HIS A 115 5.58 12.59 -14.62
N THR A 116 6.29 11.80 -13.83
CA THR A 116 6.97 10.58 -14.31
C THR A 116 6.31 9.34 -13.73
N PRO A 117 6.21 8.24 -14.51
CA PRO A 117 5.72 6.97 -13.99
C PRO A 117 6.56 6.50 -12.81
N VAL A 118 5.88 5.98 -11.79
CA VAL A 118 6.53 5.38 -10.62
C VAL A 118 6.20 3.90 -10.57
N SER A 119 7.22 3.05 -10.53
CA SER A 119 7.06 1.63 -10.27
C SER A 119 6.98 1.38 -8.77
N VAL A 120 6.08 0.48 -8.38
CA VAL A 120 5.99 -0.06 -7.02
C VAL A 120 6.27 -1.56 -7.06
N ASP A 121 6.84 -2.10 -6.01
CA ASP A 121 7.01 -3.55 -5.86
C ASP A 121 5.73 -4.22 -5.33
N ASP A 122 5.77 -5.54 -5.19
CA ASP A 122 4.64 -6.35 -4.71
C ASP A 122 4.16 -5.95 -3.30
N PHE A 123 4.97 -5.25 -2.53
CA PHE A 123 4.67 -4.73 -1.19
C PHE A 123 4.34 -3.23 -1.19
N HIS A 124 4.06 -2.66 -2.37
CA HIS A 124 3.73 -1.24 -2.58
C HIS A 124 4.85 -0.28 -2.15
N MET A 125 6.10 -0.72 -2.20
CA MET A 125 7.26 0.11 -1.93
C MET A 125 7.86 0.66 -3.22
N THR A 126 8.54 1.79 -3.10
CA THR A 126 9.28 2.45 -4.18
C THR A 126 10.74 2.56 -3.82
N GLY A 127 11.61 2.56 -4.81
CA GLY A 127 13.05 2.72 -4.62
C GLY A 127 13.77 3.01 -5.93
N ALA A 128 15.05 3.37 -5.83
CA ALA A 128 15.87 3.68 -6.99
C ALA A 128 16.47 2.43 -7.66
N SER A 129 16.77 1.41 -6.85
CA SER A 129 17.41 0.18 -7.31
C SER A 129 16.69 -1.03 -6.72
N PRO A 130 16.38 -2.03 -7.54
CA PRO A 130 15.77 -3.26 -7.04
C PRO A 130 16.78 -4.11 -6.27
N ILE A 131 16.27 -4.83 -5.27
CA ILE A 131 16.97 -5.81 -4.45
C ILE A 131 16.35 -7.16 -4.74
N HIS A 132 17.15 -8.14 -5.15
CA HIS A 132 16.67 -9.50 -5.41
C HIS A 132 16.45 -10.25 -4.10
N ILE A 133 15.25 -10.78 -3.92
CA ILE A 133 14.82 -11.51 -2.73
C ILE A 133 14.27 -12.87 -3.14
N VAL A 134 14.76 -13.92 -2.49
CA VAL A 134 14.21 -15.27 -2.62
C VAL A 134 13.87 -15.81 -1.23
N LEU A 135 12.60 -16.16 -1.06
CA LEU A 135 12.07 -16.77 0.17
C LEU A 135 11.58 -18.18 -0.11
N GLU A 136 11.90 -19.11 0.78
CA GLU A 136 11.27 -20.43 0.87
C GLU A 136 10.22 -20.40 1.96
N MET A 137 9.03 -20.93 1.71
CA MET A 137 7.92 -20.91 2.66
C MET A 137 6.99 -22.12 2.48
N ASP A 138 6.19 -22.41 3.49
CA ASP A 138 5.14 -23.42 3.38
C ASP A 138 3.85 -22.87 2.72
N LEU A 139 2.91 -23.76 2.47
CA LEU A 139 1.62 -23.42 1.85
C LEU A 139 0.81 -22.42 2.67
N PHE A 140 0.89 -22.45 4.01
CA PHE A 140 0.20 -21.49 4.87
C PHE A 140 0.72 -20.06 4.67
N CYS A 141 2.05 -19.88 4.72
CA CYS A 141 2.70 -18.60 4.49
C CYS A 141 2.43 -18.07 3.06
N LYS A 142 2.49 -18.97 2.07
CA LYS A 142 2.17 -18.64 0.67
C LYS A 142 0.73 -18.12 0.53
N ASN A 143 -0.24 -18.73 1.19
CA ASN A 143 -1.63 -18.28 1.12
C ASN A 143 -1.83 -16.91 1.76
N LEU A 144 -1.23 -16.68 2.95
CA LEU A 144 -1.24 -15.36 3.60
C LEU A 144 -0.55 -14.29 2.75
N LEU A 145 0.59 -14.63 2.13
CA LEU A 145 1.30 -13.68 1.27
C LEU A 145 0.43 -13.21 0.10
N VAL A 146 -0.27 -14.14 -0.55
CA VAL A 146 -1.18 -13.79 -1.66
C VAL A 146 -2.43 -13.04 -1.19
N GLU A 147 -2.92 -13.35 0.02
CA GLU A 147 -4.08 -12.66 0.61
C GLU A 147 -3.76 -11.20 0.92
N GLU A 148 -2.60 -10.95 1.55
CA GLU A 148 -2.17 -9.60 1.95
C GLU A 148 -1.61 -8.78 0.78
N TYR A 149 -0.89 -9.46 -0.14
CA TYR A 149 -0.19 -8.86 -1.29
C TYR A 149 -0.48 -9.63 -2.57
N PRO A 150 -1.64 -9.43 -3.22
CA PRO A 150 -2.07 -10.24 -4.38
C PRO A 150 -1.08 -10.24 -5.56
N ALA A 151 -0.31 -9.17 -5.75
CA ALA A 151 0.70 -9.06 -6.82
C ALA A 151 1.80 -10.13 -6.71
N THR A 152 2.11 -10.58 -5.49
CA THR A 152 3.13 -11.61 -5.23
C THR A 152 2.85 -12.94 -5.92
N LYS A 153 1.58 -13.21 -6.26
CA LYS A 153 1.17 -14.42 -6.98
C LYS A 153 1.97 -14.66 -8.27
N ASN A 154 2.38 -13.60 -8.94
CA ASN A 154 3.12 -13.66 -10.19
C ASN A 154 4.58 -14.13 -10.02
N HIS A 155 5.10 -14.06 -8.80
CA HIS A 155 6.47 -14.38 -8.44
C HIS A 155 6.60 -15.65 -7.59
N LEU A 156 5.49 -16.40 -7.42
CA LEU A 156 5.45 -17.64 -6.65
C LEU A 156 5.67 -18.86 -7.54
N LYS A 157 6.52 -19.76 -7.07
CA LYS A 157 6.77 -21.06 -7.72
C LYS A 157 6.67 -22.17 -6.68
N GLN A 158 5.96 -23.26 -7.02
CA GLN A 158 5.88 -24.46 -6.18
C GLN A 158 7.11 -25.34 -6.40
N ASP A 159 7.62 -25.96 -5.33
CA ASP A 159 8.68 -26.97 -5.46
C ASP A 159 8.17 -28.20 -6.22
N LYS A 160 9.02 -28.75 -7.08
CA LYS A 160 8.66 -29.88 -7.95
C LYS A 160 8.54 -31.20 -7.20
N ASN A 161 9.27 -31.35 -6.09
CA ASN A 161 9.37 -32.58 -5.33
C ASN A 161 8.56 -32.54 -4.03
N ASN A 162 8.23 -31.32 -3.54
CA ASN A 162 7.47 -31.13 -2.32
C ASN A 162 6.40 -30.05 -2.50
N THR A 163 5.17 -30.49 -2.70
CA THR A 163 4.02 -29.60 -2.96
C THR A 163 3.68 -28.67 -1.80
N ASN A 164 4.23 -28.87 -0.61
CA ASN A 164 4.06 -27.98 0.54
C ASN A 164 5.09 -26.86 0.58
N ILE A 165 6.12 -26.89 -0.27
CA ILE A 165 7.16 -25.86 -0.34
C ILE A 165 6.89 -24.93 -1.52
N TRP A 166 7.01 -23.63 -1.25
CA TRP A 166 6.84 -22.56 -2.22
C TRP A 166 8.02 -21.60 -2.15
N TYR A 167 8.39 -21.07 -3.30
CA TYR A 167 9.42 -20.05 -3.45
C TYR A 167 8.78 -18.76 -3.94
N TYR A 168 9.05 -17.67 -3.25
CA TYR A 168 8.81 -16.32 -3.73
C TYR A 168 10.13 -15.75 -4.24
N ASP A 169 10.18 -15.34 -5.51
CA ASP A 169 11.40 -14.95 -6.23
C ASP A 169 11.11 -13.65 -6.99
N ALA A 170 11.54 -12.50 -6.43
CA ALA A 170 11.22 -11.19 -6.96
C ALA A 170 12.31 -10.14 -6.72
N ASN A 171 12.25 -9.08 -7.54
CA ASN A 171 13.03 -7.87 -7.35
C ASN A 171 12.17 -6.82 -6.64
N LEU A 172 12.56 -6.42 -5.44
CA LEU A 172 11.84 -5.48 -4.59
C LEU A 172 12.60 -4.16 -4.48
N PHE A 173 11.88 -3.06 -4.31
CA PHE A 173 12.50 -1.75 -4.11
C PHE A 173 12.85 -1.47 -2.65
N SER A 174 12.36 -2.26 -1.70
CA SER A 174 12.64 -2.07 -0.29
C SER A 174 12.44 -3.36 0.50
N VAL A 175 13.34 -3.61 1.46
CA VAL A 175 13.21 -4.72 2.41
C VAL A 175 12.12 -4.48 3.47
N TYR A 176 11.67 -3.24 3.68
CA TYR A 176 10.68 -2.93 4.73
C TYR A 176 9.32 -3.59 4.54
N GLY A 177 8.88 -3.76 3.30
CA GLY A 177 7.60 -4.41 2.99
C GLY A 177 7.65 -5.89 3.31
N VAL A 178 8.55 -6.60 2.63
CA VAL A 178 8.76 -8.04 2.79
C VAL A 178 9.25 -8.39 4.21
N GLY A 179 10.06 -7.53 4.82
CA GLY A 179 10.58 -7.71 6.18
C GLY A 179 9.46 -7.75 7.22
N ARG A 180 8.45 -6.90 7.12
CA ARG A 180 7.28 -6.94 8.02
C ARG A 180 6.50 -8.24 7.90
N PHE A 181 6.33 -8.76 6.68
CA PHE A 181 5.70 -10.05 6.46
C PHE A 181 6.56 -11.18 7.03
N TYR A 182 7.86 -11.18 6.72
CA TYR A 182 8.83 -12.16 7.24
C TYR A 182 8.86 -12.19 8.77
N MET A 183 8.94 -11.04 9.43
CA MET A 183 9.03 -10.95 10.90
C MET A 183 7.83 -11.58 11.62
N GLY A 184 6.65 -11.56 11.02
CA GLY A 184 5.46 -12.21 11.55
C GLY A 184 5.47 -13.74 11.44
N LEU A 185 6.35 -14.32 10.59
CA LEU A 185 6.35 -15.73 10.17
C LEU A 185 7.77 -16.31 10.07
N ALA A 186 8.72 -15.76 10.83
CA ALA A 186 10.14 -16.06 10.69
C ALA A 186 10.50 -17.52 11.00
N ASP A 187 9.68 -18.22 11.76
CA ASP A 187 9.81 -19.66 12.06
C ASP A 187 9.41 -20.57 10.87
N ARG A 188 8.71 -20.01 9.87
CA ARG A 188 8.15 -20.75 8.73
C ARG A 188 8.67 -20.30 7.38
N ILE A 189 9.45 -19.21 7.34
CA ILE A 189 10.02 -18.65 6.13
C ILE A 189 11.53 -18.65 6.21
N LYS A 190 12.22 -19.16 5.18
CA LYS A 190 13.66 -19.04 5.04
C LYS A 190 14.03 -18.02 4.00
N ILE A 191 14.95 -17.12 4.32
CA ILE A 191 15.55 -16.21 3.37
C ILE A 191 16.68 -16.95 2.65
N LEU A 192 16.47 -17.30 1.38
CA LEU A 192 17.48 -17.94 0.56
C LEU A 192 18.43 -16.88 -0.02
N GLU A 193 17.86 -15.83 -0.63
CA GLU A 193 18.59 -14.68 -1.16
C GLU A 193 18.02 -13.38 -0.61
N GLY A 194 18.88 -12.36 -0.49
CA GLY A 194 18.55 -11.03 0.06
C GLY A 194 19.36 -10.72 1.30
N LYS A 195 20.62 -10.30 1.10
CA LYS A 195 21.54 -9.96 2.19
C LYS A 195 20.96 -8.83 3.05
N GLU A 196 20.42 -7.82 2.42
CA GLU A 196 19.83 -6.65 3.08
C GLU A 196 18.64 -7.02 3.97
N LEU A 197 17.87 -8.05 3.59
CA LEU A 197 16.76 -8.54 4.39
C LEU A 197 17.24 -9.35 5.60
N LYS A 198 18.37 -10.06 5.49
CA LYS A 198 18.97 -10.82 6.60
C LYS A 198 19.59 -9.92 7.66
N GLU A 199 20.05 -8.73 7.25
CA GLU A 199 20.71 -7.75 8.12
C GLU A 199 19.72 -6.76 8.74
N HIS A 200 18.46 -6.76 8.27
CA HIS A 200 17.38 -5.88 8.73
C HIS A 200 16.69 -6.43 9.95
#